data_eafdbf94acabc903449cb305e1362135
#
_entry.id   eafdbf94acabc903449cb305e1362135
#
_cell.length_a   1.000
_cell.length_b   1.000
_cell.length_c   1.000
_cell.angle_alpha   90.00
_cell.angle_beta   90.00
_cell.angle_gamma   90.00
#
_symmetry.space_group_name_H-M   'P 1'
#
loop_
_entity.id
_entity.type
_entity.pdbx_description
1 polymer ?
#
loop_
_entity_poly.entity_id
_entity_poly.type
_entity_poly.pdbx_seq_one_letter_code
_entity_poly.pdbx_strand_id
1 'polypeptide(L)'
;MDSALFRQAEVVFGEAAARKLQSSPSVNSSSTGDATSAGAADAADTEAVDVQADTTPPIVHLNLSPRQQRRLWRHVKQIENFWQSLEEIEPGTVARIAQLVEQQRWETIFLTKRPQTQGATAQVQSQRWLEAKGFPLPSVYVVQGSRGRIAAALSLDVVIDDRPENCFDVVVDSQAKAILVWRDRREALPAAAQRLGISIVSNVAECLDLLAQTETQSPEISMLERVKRLFGLKETKDA
;
A
#
# COMPACT_ATOMS: atom_id res chain seq x y z
N MET A 1 -8.37 -3.53 -4.19
CA MET A 1 -7.48 -4.21 -5.18
C MET A 1 -7.77 -5.71 -5.22
N ASP A 2 -7.93 -6.36 -4.07
CA ASP A 2 -8.07 -7.83 -3.99
C ASP A 2 -9.29 -8.39 -4.71
N SER A 3 -10.45 -7.72 -4.64
CA SER A 3 -11.66 -8.15 -5.38
C SER A 3 -11.47 -8.15 -6.90
N ALA A 4 -10.74 -7.17 -7.44
CA ALA A 4 -10.47 -7.12 -8.88
C ALA A 4 -9.47 -8.20 -9.30
N LEU A 5 -8.41 -8.43 -8.51
CA LEU A 5 -7.46 -9.52 -8.76
C LEU A 5 -8.12 -10.89 -8.59
N PHE A 6 -9.03 -11.03 -7.64
CA PHE A 6 -9.80 -12.26 -7.47
C PHE A 6 -10.67 -12.56 -8.71
N ARG A 7 -11.41 -11.57 -9.23
CA ARG A 7 -12.15 -11.72 -10.49
C ARG A 7 -11.25 -12.16 -11.65
N GLN A 8 -10.03 -11.62 -11.75
CA GLN A 8 -9.08 -12.05 -12.77
C GLN A 8 -8.53 -13.46 -12.51
N ALA A 9 -8.36 -13.86 -11.24
CA ALA A 9 -8.01 -15.23 -10.91
C ALA A 9 -9.10 -16.23 -11.29
N GLU A 10 -10.37 -15.87 -11.14
CA GLU A 10 -11.50 -16.68 -11.63
C GLU A 10 -11.45 -16.87 -13.15
N VAL A 11 -11.14 -15.81 -13.90
CA VAL A 11 -10.98 -15.89 -15.37
C VAL A 11 -9.82 -16.81 -15.77
N VAL A 12 -8.68 -16.70 -15.06
CA VAL A 12 -7.45 -17.43 -15.42
C VAL A 12 -7.46 -18.89 -14.96
N PHE A 13 -8.05 -19.19 -13.82
CA PHE A 13 -7.98 -20.51 -13.16
C PHE A 13 -9.33 -21.21 -13.05
N GLY A 14 -10.44 -20.55 -13.34
CA GLY A 14 -11.80 -21.00 -13.10
C GLY A 14 -12.30 -20.73 -11.68
N GLU A 15 -13.61 -20.55 -11.52
CA GLU A 15 -14.25 -20.17 -10.24
C GLU A 15 -13.94 -21.13 -9.09
N ALA A 16 -14.00 -22.45 -9.32
CA ALA A 16 -13.76 -23.45 -8.29
C ALA A 16 -12.31 -23.40 -7.77
N ALA A 17 -11.34 -23.22 -8.66
CA ALA A 17 -9.94 -23.09 -8.29
C ALA A 17 -9.67 -21.78 -7.56
N ALA A 18 -10.23 -20.65 -8.03
CA ALA A 18 -10.06 -19.35 -7.40
C ALA A 18 -10.64 -19.32 -5.97
N ARG A 19 -11.82 -19.89 -5.74
CA ARG A 19 -12.42 -20.01 -4.40
C ARG A 19 -11.55 -20.83 -3.44
N LYS A 20 -10.96 -21.93 -3.93
CA LYS A 20 -10.03 -22.76 -3.12
C LYS A 20 -8.77 -21.99 -2.73
N LEU A 21 -8.26 -21.11 -3.59
CA LEU A 21 -7.10 -20.26 -3.32
C LEU A 21 -7.38 -19.21 -2.23
N GLN A 22 -8.64 -18.80 -2.07
CA GLN A 22 -9.06 -17.83 -1.05
C GLN A 22 -9.31 -18.48 0.33
N SER A 23 -9.68 -19.77 0.37
CA SER A 23 -10.12 -20.46 1.59
C SER A 23 -9.02 -21.20 2.35
N SER A 24 -7.81 -21.35 1.80
CA SER A 24 -6.70 -22.04 2.46
C SER A 24 -5.98 -21.10 3.43
N PRO A 25 -5.83 -21.45 4.72
CA PRO A 25 -5.02 -20.66 5.66
C PRO A 25 -3.55 -20.63 5.20
N SER A 26 -2.90 -19.49 5.30
CA SER A 26 -1.47 -19.36 5.00
C SER A 26 -0.67 -20.19 6.02
N VAL A 27 -0.18 -21.34 5.61
CA VAL A 27 0.78 -22.12 6.39
C VAL A 27 2.16 -21.54 6.11
N ASN A 28 2.62 -20.66 6.98
CA ASN A 28 4.03 -20.33 7.10
C ASN A 28 4.76 -21.56 7.64
N SER A 29 5.20 -22.46 6.75
CA SER A 29 6.10 -23.56 7.10
C SER A 29 7.53 -23.17 6.75
N SER A 30 8.24 -22.63 7.73
CA SER A 30 9.68 -22.85 7.83
C SER A 30 9.90 -24.32 8.19
N SER A 31 10.33 -25.16 7.25
CA SER A 31 10.95 -26.45 7.55
C SER A 31 12.08 -26.69 6.58
N THR A 32 13.26 -26.66 7.14
CA THR A 32 14.50 -27.29 6.69
C THR A 32 14.31 -28.81 6.47
N GLY A 33 14.86 -29.32 5.35
CA GLY A 33 15.39 -30.73 5.21
C GLY A 33 14.36 -31.75 4.80
N ASP A 34 14.43 -32.39 3.73
CA ASP A 34 15.26 -33.55 3.37
C ASP A 34 14.90 -34.05 1.98
N ALA A 35 15.86 -34.57 1.28
CA ALA A 35 15.75 -35.11 -0.05
C ALA A 35 15.17 -36.55 0.02
N THR A 36 14.30 -36.92 -0.92
CA THR A 36 14.45 -38.15 -1.75
C THR A 36 13.29 -38.37 -2.72
N SER A 37 13.69 -38.56 -3.95
CA SER A 37 13.26 -39.50 -5.02
C SER A 37 11.84 -39.54 -5.57
N ALA A 38 11.88 -39.40 -6.87
CA ALA A 38 11.25 -40.20 -7.93
C ALA A 38 9.85 -39.84 -8.41
N GLY A 39 9.80 -39.48 -9.68
CA GLY A 39 8.78 -40.04 -10.54
C GLY A 39 8.19 -39.09 -11.60
N ALA A 40 8.75 -39.18 -12.80
CA ALA A 40 8.10 -39.11 -14.12
C ALA A 40 7.52 -37.80 -14.64
N ALA A 41 8.23 -37.29 -15.64
CA ALA A 41 7.77 -36.84 -16.95
C ALA A 41 6.58 -35.89 -17.02
N ASP A 42 6.86 -34.62 -17.29
CA ASP A 42 6.23 -33.94 -18.42
C ASP A 42 7.27 -33.04 -19.11
N ALA A 43 7.37 -33.25 -20.40
CA ALA A 43 8.38 -32.67 -21.27
C ALA A 43 7.95 -31.30 -21.78
N ALA A 44 8.97 -30.48 -22.03
CA ALA A 44 9.00 -29.36 -22.97
C ALA A 44 8.12 -28.16 -22.67
N ASP A 45 8.71 -27.20 -21.95
CA ASP A 45 8.72 -25.81 -22.42
C ASP A 45 9.97 -25.13 -21.85
N THR A 46 11.06 -25.21 -22.60
CA THR A 46 12.29 -24.49 -22.30
C THR A 46 12.13 -23.06 -22.83
N GLU A 47 11.29 -22.25 -22.20
CA GLU A 47 11.32 -20.81 -22.40
C GLU A 47 12.52 -20.23 -21.62
N ALA A 48 13.31 -19.45 -22.35
CA ALA A 48 14.46 -18.71 -21.86
C ALA A 48 14.14 -18.02 -20.53
N VAL A 49 14.92 -18.31 -19.51
CA VAL A 49 14.88 -17.61 -18.22
C VAL A 49 15.40 -16.20 -18.45
N ASP A 50 14.49 -15.28 -18.73
CA ASP A 50 14.75 -13.85 -18.63
C ASP A 50 14.90 -13.50 -17.15
N VAL A 51 16.16 -13.37 -16.70
CA VAL A 51 16.57 -13.03 -15.33
C VAL A 51 16.39 -11.52 -15.13
N GLN A 52 15.23 -10.99 -15.47
CA GLN A 52 14.80 -9.72 -14.91
C GLN A 52 14.11 -10.02 -13.58
N ALA A 53 14.70 -9.52 -12.50
CA ALA A 53 14.14 -9.63 -11.16
C ALA A 53 12.66 -9.25 -11.23
N ASP A 54 11.79 -10.24 -10.97
CA ASP A 54 10.33 -10.09 -11.07
C ASP A 54 9.87 -9.10 -9.99
N THR A 55 9.87 -7.81 -10.33
CA THR A 55 9.46 -6.69 -9.46
C THR A 55 7.95 -6.66 -9.23
N THR A 56 7.26 -7.75 -9.58
CA THR A 56 5.81 -7.86 -9.46
C THR A 56 5.41 -8.01 -7.99
N PRO A 57 4.52 -7.17 -7.44
CA PRO A 57 4.17 -7.23 -6.03
C PRO A 57 3.48 -8.55 -5.68
N PRO A 58 3.78 -9.16 -4.51
CA PRO A 58 3.10 -10.37 -4.07
C PRO A 58 1.61 -10.11 -3.86
N ILE A 59 0.77 -11.07 -4.24
CA ILE A 59 -0.67 -11.05 -3.99
C ILE A 59 -0.89 -11.81 -2.68
N VAL A 60 -0.96 -11.09 -1.58
CA VAL A 60 -0.93 -11.65 -0.22
C VAL A 60 -2.21 -12.43 0.12
N HIS A 61 -3.38 -11.98 -0.39
CA HIS A 61 -4.67 -12.56 -0.02
C HIS A 61 -5.14 -13.72 -0.91
N LEU A 62 -4.32 -14.15 -1.86
CA LEU A 62 -4.54 -15.34 -2.66
C LEU A 62 -3.37 -16.29 -2.47
N ASN A 63 -3.64 -17.50 -1.96
CA ASN A 63 -2.63 -18.55 -1.80
C ASN A 63 -2.18 -19.10 -3.17
N LEU A 64 -1.49 -18.27 -3.94
CA LEU A 64 -0.99 -18.59 -5.27
C LEU A 64 0.43 -19.12 -5.19
N SER A 65 0.68 -20.25 -5.87
CA SER A 65 2.07 -20.66 -6.14
C SER A 65 2.77 -19.59 -6.99
N PRO A 66 4.11 -19.51 -6.98
CA PRO A 66 4.85 -18.54 -7.79
C PRO A 66 4.53 -18.62 -9.30
N ARG A 67 4.24 -19.82 -9.83
CA ARG A 67 3.82 -20.01 -11.23
C ARG A 67 2.43 -19.41 -11.49
N GLN A 68 1.49 -19.63 -10.57
CA GLN A 68 0.12 -19.06 -10.67
C GLN A 68 0.15 -17.55 -10.54
N GLN A 69 0.95 -17.02 -9.62
CA GLN A 69 1.11 -15.57 -9.47
C GLN A 69 1.65 -14.93 -10.75
N ARG A 70 2.71 -15.50 -11.37
CA ARG A 70 3.23 -15.02 -12.65
C ARG A 70 2.19 -15.10 -13.77
N ARG A 71 1.42 -16.19 -13.84
CA ARG A 71 0.35 -16.35 -14.85
C ARG A 71 -0.74 -15.29 -14.67
N LEU A 72 -1.19 -15.04 -13.44
CA LEU A 72 -2.20 -14.02 -13.15
C LEU A 72 -1.69 -12.61 -13.51
N TRP A 73 -0.47 -12.27 -13.11
CA TRP A 73 0.10 -10.97 -13.47
C TRP A 73 0.32 -10.80 -14.98
N ARG A 74 0.71 -11.86 -15.69
CA ARG A 74 0.82 -11.81 -17.15
C ARG A 74 -0.55 -11.48 -17.78
N HIS A 75 -1.61 -12.08 -17.28
CA HIS A 75 -2.98 -11.79 -17.73
C HIS A 75 -3.37 -10.33 -17.39
N VAL A 76 -3.20 -9.89 -16.15
CA VAL A 76 -3.54 -8.53 -15.72
C VAL A 76 -2.76 -7.47 -16.51
N LYS A 77 -1.49 -7.72 -16.83
CA LYS A 77 -0.69 -6.81 -17.67
C LYS A 77 -1.26 -6.60 -19.07
N GLN A 78 -2.04 -7.54 -19.59
CA GLN A 78 -2.69 -7.45 -20.92
C GLN A 78 -4.04 -6.72 -20.89
N ILE A 79 -4.59 -6.43 -19.71
CA ILE A 79 -5.86 -5.71 -19.59
C ILE A 79 -5.60 -4.21 -19.73
N GLU A 80 -6.27 -3.61 -20.71
CA GLU A 80 -6.18 -2.17 -20.95
C GLU A 80 -6.74 -1.39 -19.78
N ASN A 81 -5.92 -0.44 -19.27
CA ASN A 81 -6.30 0.47 -18.19
C ASN A 81 -6.85 -0.23 -16.92
N PHE A 82 -6.32 -1.40 -16.58
CA PHE A 82 -6.79 -2.23 -15.45
C PHE A 82 -6.96 -1.44 -14.14
N TRP A 83 -6.04 -0.52 -13.84
CA TRP A 83 -6.06 0.23 -12.58
C TRP A 83 -7.22 1.22 -12.47
N GLN A 84 -7.83 1.59 -13.59
CA GLN A 84 -9.02 2.44 -13.59
C GLN A 84 -10.30 1.66 -13.26
N SER A 85 -10.30 0.34 -13.45
CA SER A 85 -11.45 -0.52 -13.18
C SER A 85 -11.64 -0.92 -11.72
N LEU A 86 -10.76 -0.45 -10.82
CA LEU A 86 -10.83 -0.79 -9.41
C LEU A 86 -12.02 -0.13 -8.72
N GLU A 87 -12.58 -0.83 -7.73
CA GLU A 87 -13.55 -0.28 -6.80
C GLU A 87 -12.86 0.19 -5.51
N GLU A 88 -13.47 1.14 -4.82
CA GLU A 88 -13.04 1.50 -3.48
C GLU A 88 -13.33 0.35 -2.50
N ILE A 89 -12.40 0.05 -1.60
CA ILE A 89 -12.62 -0.92 -0.52
C ILE A 89 -13.65 -0.36 0.46
N GLU A 90 -13.56 0.94 0.73
CA GLU A 90 -14.46 1.71 1.58
C GLU A 90 -15.11 2.79 0.70
N PRO A 91 -16.35 2.60 0.22
CA PRO A 91 -16.99 3.52 -0.73
C PRO A 91 -17.06 4.95 -0.20
N GLY A 92 -16.72 5.92 -1.04
CA GLY A 92 -16.75 7.34 -0.70
C GLY A 92 -15.51 7.86 0.06
N THR A 93 -14.56 6.99 0.38
CA THR A 93 -13.34 7.37 1.10
C THR A 93 -12.49 8.37 0.34
N VAL A 94 -12.34 8.20 -0.98
CA VAL A 94 -11.53 9.12 -1.81
C VAL A 94 -12.14 10.52 -1.83
N ALA A 95 -13.45 10.64 -1.99
CA ALA A 95 -14.15 11.93 -1.91
C ALA A 95 -14.00 12.58 -0.53
N ARG A 96 -14.06 11.79 0.54
CA ARG A 96 -13.86 12.28 1.91
C ARG A 96 -12.42 12.79 2.13
N ILE A 97 -11.41 12.09 1.60
CA ILE A 97 -10.02 12.57 1.63
C ILE A 97 -9.93 13.93 0.93
N ALA A 98 -10.52 14.06 -0.26
CA ALA A 98 -10.52 15.33 -1.00
C ALA A 98 -11.13 16.49 -0.19
N GLN A 99 -12.27 16.26 0.45
CA GLN A 99 -12.91 17.23 1.33
C GLN A 99 -12.00 17.66 2.50
N LEU A 100 -11.38 16.71 3.19
CA LEU A 100 -10.50 17.02 4.32
C LEU A 100 -9.23 17.74 3.87
N VAL A 101 -8.64 17.33 2.76
CA VAL A 101 -7.48 18.01 2.15
C VAL A 101 -7.78 19.48 1.87
N GLU A 102 -8.96 19.78 1.31
CA GLU A 102 -9.39 21.16 1.05
C GLU A 102 -9.66 21.93 2.36
N GLN A 103 -10.41 21.35 3.28
CA GLN A 103 -10.79 21.98 4.55
C GLN A 103 -9.58 22.28 5.44
N GLN A 104 -8.66 21.34 5.54
CA GLN A 104 -7.48 21.43 6.41
C GLN A 104 -6.25 22.00 5.67
N ARG A 105 -6.37 22.24 4.35
CA ARG A 105 -5.29 22.72 3.49
C ARG A 105 -4.06 21.80 3.51
N TRP A 106 -4.29 20.48 3.55
CA TRP A 106 -3.22 19.49 3.50
C TRP A 106 -2.64 19.38 2.10
N GLU A 107 -1.34 19.16 2.02
CA GLU A 107 -0.68 18.68 0.81
C GLU A 107 -0.65 17.17 0.84
N THR A 108 -1.23 16.54 -0.17
CA THR A 108 -1.40 15.08 -0.20
C THR A 108 -0.79 14.48 -1.45
N ILE A 109 -0.03 13.40 -1.26
CA ILE A 109 0.52 12.59 -2.34
C ILE A 109 0.08 11.14 -2.19
N PHE A 110 -0.12 10.46 -3.32
CA PHE A 110 -0.45 9.05 -3.38
C PHE A 110 0.74 8.24 -3.89
N LEU A 111 1.25 7.33 -3.07
CA LEU A 111 2.37 6.45 -3.41
C LEU A 111 1.85 5.04 -3.74
N THR A 112 2.26 4.48 -4.88
CA THR A 112 1.82 3.15 -5.30
C THR A 112 2.95 2.34 -5.92
N LYS A 113 2.85 0.99 -5.86
CA LYS A 113 3.75 0.02 -6.51
C LYS A 113 3.05 -0.75 -7.64
N ARG A 114 2.08 -0.16 -8.29
CA ARG A 114 1.32 -0.81 -9.37
C ARG A 114 2.22 -1.14 -10.57
N PRO A 115 2.26 -2.40 -11.02
CA PRO A 115 2.97 -2.74 -12.25
C PRO A 115 2.28 -2.12 -13.47
N GLN A 116 3.06 -1.95 -14.54
CA GLN A 116 2.53 -1.46 -15.82
C GLN A 116 1.51 -2.46 -16.40
N THR A 117 0.41 -1.94 -16.95
CA THR A 117 -0.58 -2.68 -17.74
C THR A 117 -0.73 -2.04 -19.11
N GLN A 118 -1.49 -2.65 -20.01
CA GLN A 118 -1.76 -2.00 -21.31
C GLN A 118 -2.55 -0.71 -21.13
N GLY A 119 -2.46 0.17 -22.12
CA GLY A 119 -3.07 1.50 -22.12
C GLY A 119 -2.18 2.58 -21.53
N ALA A 120 -2.74 3.46 -20.72
CA ALA A 120 -2.01 4.54 -20.07
C ALA A 120 -1.01 4.00 -19.02
N THR A 121 -0.03 4.81 -18.62
CA THR A 121 0.90 4.44 -17.54
C THR A 121 0.17 4.17 -16.24
N ALA A 122 0.74 3.34 -15.35
CA ALA A 122 0.15 3.05 -14.04
C ALA A 122 -0.10 4.33 -13.21
N GLN A 123 0.73 5.35 -13.38
CA GLN A 123 0.54 6.67 -12.78
C GLN A 123 -0.73 7.35 -13.31
N VAL A 124 -0.85 7.49 -14.63
CA VAL A 124 -2.01 8.14 -15.26
C VAL A 124 -3.31 7.39 -14.98
N GLN A 125 -3.28 6.06 -15.00
CA GLN A 125 -4.44 5.24 -14.64
C GLN A 125 -4.87 5.50 -13.19
N SER A 126 -3.91 5.60 -12.27
CA SER A 126 -4.19 5.87 -10.84
C SER A 126 -4.73 7.28 -10.63
N GLN A 127 -4.20 8.28 -11.34
CA GLN A 127 -4.71 9.65 -11.31
C GLN A 127 -6.17 9.70 -11.79
N ARG A 128 -6.47 9.14 -12.96
CA ARG A 128 -7.83 9.09 -13.50
C ARG A 128 -8.81 8.35 -12.59
N TRP A 129 -8.35 7.29 -11.93
CA TRP A 129 -9.16 6.58 -10.95
C TRP A 129 -9.50 7.45 -9.74
N LEU A 130 -8.53 8.16 -9.17
CA LEU A 130 -8.75 9.09 -8.06
C LEU A 130 -9.67 10.25 -8.46
N GLU A 131 -9.48 10.82 -9.64
CA GLU A 131 -10.35 11.88 -10.19
C GLU A 131 -11.80 11.38 -10.35
N ALA A 132 -11.99 10.19 -10.91
CA ALA A 132 -13.31 9.58 -11.06
C ALA A 132 -13.99 9.27 -9.72
N LYS A 133 -13.21 9.13 -8.63
CA LYS A 133 -13.70 8.94 -7.26
C LYS A 133 -13.85 10.25 -6.47
N GLY A 134 -13.62 11.40 -7.11
CA GLY A 134 -13.87 12.72 -6.53
C GLY A 134 -12.66 13.41 -5.88
N PHE A 135 -11.42 12.97 -6.16
CA PHE A 135 -10.23 13.67 -5.73
C PHE A 135 -9.66 14.50 -6.91
N PRO A 136 -9.81 15.82 -6.93
CA PRO A 136 -9.33 16.66 -8.02
C PRO A 136 -7.79 16.77 -8.03
N LEU A 137 -7.18 16.72 -9.20
CA LEU A 137 -5.74 16.95 -9.43
C LEU A 137 -4.83 16.10 -8.51
N PRO A 138 -4.98 14.75 -8.46
CA PRO A 138 -4.21 13.94 -7.53
C PRO A 138 -2.74 13.86 -7.91
N SER A 139 -1.85 14.13 -6.96
CA SER A 139 -0.42 13.91 -7.08
C SER A 139 -0.10 12.43 -6.86
N VAL A 140 0.19 11.67 -7.92
CA VAL A 140 0.44 10.23 -7.85
C VAL A 140 1.86 9.90 -8.28
N TYR A 141 2.56 9.08 -7.50
CA TYR A 141 3.89 8.58 -7.82
C TYR A 141 3.90 7.05 -7.79
N VAL A 142 4.38 6.44 -8.87
CA VAL A 142 4.66 5.00 -8.93
C VAL A 142 6.11 4.80 -8.48
N VAL A 143 6.29 4.17 -7.33
CA VAL A 143 7.60 4.07 -6.68
C VAL A 143 7.93 2.62 -6.34
N GLN A 144 9.21 2.25 -6.49
CA GLN A 144 9.72 0.93 -6.14
C GLN A 144 10.54 0.94 -4.84
N GLY A 145 10.97 2.13 -4.40
CA GLY A 145 11.83 2.30 -3.23
C GLY A 145 11.11 2.25 -1.88
N SER A 146 11.89 2.39 -0.80
CA SER A 146 11.42 2.50 0.58
C SER A 146 10.48 3.69 0.76
N ARG A 147 9.38 3.49 1.48
CA ARG A 147 8.44 4.54 1.86
C ARG A 147 9.08 5.54 2.82
N GLY A 148 9.93 5.07 3.70
CA GLY A 148 10.64 5.91 4.67
C GLY A 148 11.58 6.90 3.99
N ARG A 149 12.37 6.46 3.00
CA ARG A 149 13.26 7.37 2.25
C ARG A 149 12.49 8.43 1.48
N ILE A 150 11.33 8.07 0.93
CA ILE A 150 10.46 9.04 0.24
C ILE A 150 9.90 10.03 1.25
N ALA A 151 9.41 9.54 2.39
CA ALA A 151 8.90 10.39 3.47
C ALA A 151 9.95 11.38 3.98
N ALA A 152 11.19 10.92 4.17
CA ALA A 152 12.30 11.76 4.55
C ALA A 152 12.63 12.83 3.49
N ALA A 153 12.73 12.42 2.21
CA ALA A 153 13.09 13.31 1.11
C ALA A 153 12.04 14.43 0.88
N LEU A 154 10.76 14.11 1.10
CA LEU A 154 9.65 15.05 0.95
C LEU A 154 9.23 15.72 2.26
N SER A 155 9.91 15.40 3.38
CA SER A 155 9.59 15.93 4.72
C SER A 155 8.11 15.74 5.08
N LEU A 156 7.58 14.54 4.83
CA LEU A 156 6.19 14.23 5.12
C LEU A 156 5.94 14.20 6.63
N ASP A 157 4.80 14.74 7.07
CA ASP A 157 4.39 14.70 8.47
C ASP A 157 3.77 13.34 8.85
N VAL A 158 2.96 12.77 7.96
CA VAL A 158 2.24 11.52 8.20
C VAL A 158 2.26 10.65 6.95
N VAL A 159 2.44 9.34 7.14
CA VAL A 159 2.27 8.32 6.09
C VAL A 159 1.24 7.30 6.55
N ILE A 160 0.25 7.04 5.70
CA ILE A 160 -0.80 6.05 5.93
C ILE A 160 -0.58 4.90 4.95
N ASP A 161 -0.47 3.69 5.44
CA ASP A 161 -0.25 2.50 4.60
C ASP A 161 -0.98 1.29 5.20
N ASP A 162 -1.33 0.31 4.39
CA ASP A 162 -1.95 -0.95 4.80
C ASP A 162 -0.94 -2.09 4.98
N ARG A 163 0.35 -1.81 4.77
CA ARG A 163 1.44 -2.78 4.90
C ARG A 163 2.37 -2.42 6.05
N PRO A 164 2.50 -3.33 7.04
CA PRO A 164 3.38 -3.10 8.18
C PRO A 164 4.82 -2.77 7.78
N GLU A 165 5.35 -3.44 6.74
CA GLU A 165 6.73 -3.24 6.28
C GLU A 165 6.95 -1.79 5.81
N ASN A 166 5.98 -1.21 5.10
CA ASN A 166 6.06 0.18 4.66
C ASN A 166 6.02 1.14 5.86
N CYS A 167 5.18 0.86 6.86
CA CYS A 167 5.14 1.64 8.10
C CYS A 167 6.45 1.53 8.90
N PHE A 168 7.09 0.36 8.94
CA PHE A 168 8.40 0.18 9.55
C PHE A 168 9.48 1.00 8.85
N ASP A 169 9.52 0.96 7.51
CA ASP A 169 10.42 1.81 6.73
C ASP A 169 10.27 3.29 7.08
N VAL A 170 9.01 3.77 7.22
CA VAL A 170 8.74 5.17 7.55
C VAL A 170 9.31 5.56 8.90
N VAL A 171 9.06 4.75 9.93
CA VAL A 171 9.54 5.05 11.31
C VAL A 171 11.06 4.96 11.41
N VAL A 172 11.70 4.06 10.62
CA VAL A 172 13.16 3.87 10.65
C VAL A 172 13.89 4.95 9.85
N ASP A 173 13.39 5.30 8.66
CA ASP A 173 14.10 6.12 7.70
C ASP A 173 13.65 7.60 7.69
N SER A 174 12.60 7.99 8.46
CA SER A 174 12.07 9.35 8.44
C SER A 174 11.61 9.85 9.82
N GLN A 175 11.18 11.12 9.88
CA GLN A 175 10.54 11.71 11.06
C GLN A 175 9.01 11.69 10.95
N ALA A 176 8.46 11.14 9.86
CA ALA A 176 7.03 11.07 9.66
C ALA A 176 6.37 10.10 10.65
N LYS A 177 5.17 10.43 11.08
CA LYS A 177 4.31 9.50 11.82
C LYS A 177 3.76 8.45 10.87
N ALA A 178 3.79 7.18 11.25
CA ALA A 178 3.19 6.10 10.48
C ALA A 178 1.83 5.70 11.07
N ILE A 179 0.83 5.56 10.22
CA ILE A 179 -0.49 5.03 10.57
C ILE A 179 -0.73 3.77 9.73
N LEU A 180 -0.87 2.64 10.41
CA LEU A 180 -1.16 1.34 9.79
C LEU A 180 -2.67 1.11 9.74
N VAL A 181 -3.23 0.95 8.54
CA VAL A 181 -4.62 0.53 8.35
C VAL A 181 -4.69 -0.99 8.36
N TRP A 182 -5.01 -1.57 9.52
CA TRP A 182 -5.06 -3.02 9.73
C TRP A 182 -6.49 -3.54 9.68
N ARG A 183 -6.92 -4.00 8.50
CA ARG A 183 -8.30 -4.45 8.26
C ARG A 183 -8.57 -5.88 8.70
N ASP A 184 -7.57 -6.75 8.61
CA ASP A 184 -7.75 -8.17 8.90
C ASP A 184 -7.54 -8.47 10.38
N ARG A 185 -8.67 -8.67 11.09
CA ARG A 185 -8.66 -9.07 12.51
C ARG A 185 -8.25 -10.53 12.73
N ARG A 186 -8.16 -11.35 11.66
CA ARG A 186 -7.76 -12.76 11.75
C ARG A 186 -6.25 -12.91 11.80
N GLU A 187 -5.52 -11.96 11.26
CA GLU A 187 -4.07 -11.93 11.35
C GLU A 187 -3.63 -11.23 12.65
N ALA A 188 -2.69 -11.85 13.35
CA ALA A 188 -2.10 -11.25 14.52
C ALA A 188 -1.35 -9.96 14.11
N LEU A 189 -1.69 -8.86 14.79
CA LEU A 189 -0.98 -7.61 14.60
C LEU A 189 0.51 -7.79 14.87
N PRO A 190 1.41 -7.31 14.00
CA PRO A 190 2.83 -7.40 14.25
C PRO A 190 3.22 -6.70 15.56
N ALA A 191 3.74 -7.44 16.52
CA ALA A 191 4.11 -6.91 17.84
C ALA A 191 5.13 -5.76 17.74
N ALA A 192 5.89 -5.68 16.66
CA ALA A 192 6.81 -4.60 16.37
C ALA A 192 6.09 -3.26 16.09
N ALA A 193 4.89 -3.28 15.50
CA ALA A 193 4.16 -2.06 15.18
C ALA A 193 3.84 -1.22 16.44
N GLN A 194 3.38 -1.86 17.50
CA GLN A 194 3.09 -1.18 18.78
C GLN A 194 4.38 -0.66 19.45
N ARG A 195 5.46 -1.46 19.43
CA ARG A 195 6.74 -1.06 20.02
C ARG A 195 7.40 0.12 19.32
N LEU A 196 7.17 0.28 18.04
CA LEU A 196 7.70 1.38 17.23
C LEU A 196 6.81 2.63 17.24
N GLY A 197 5.73 2.65 18.00
CA GLY A 197 4.83 3.80 18.10
C GLY A 197 3.99 4.04 16.84
N ILE A 198 3.79 3.01 16.01
CA ILE A 198 2.92 3.08 14.84
C ILE A 198 1.47 3.12 15.31
N SER A 199 0.72 4.12 14.90
CA SER A 199 -0.71 4.21 15.16
C SER A 199 -1.44 3.17 14.32
N ILE A 200 -2.43 2.48 14.90
CA ILE A 200 -3.15 1.40 14.24
C ILE A 200 -4.62 1.73 14.21
N VAL A 201 -5.20 1.66 13.03
CA VAL A 201 -6.64 1.87 12.78
C VAL A 201 -7.22 0.72 11.97
N SER A 202 -8.51 0.48 12.08
CA SER A 202 -9.18 -0.64 11.38
C SER A 202 -9.60 -0.32 9.95
N ASN A 203 -9.73 0.96 9.61
CA ASN A 203 -10.15 1.43 8.30
C ASN A 203 -9.66 2.87 8.05
N VAL A 204 -9.80 3.34 6.80
CA VAL A 204 -9.37 4.69 6.43
C VAL A 204 -10.27 5.76 7.03
N ALA A 205 -11.56 5.47 7.20
CA ALA A 205 -12.48 6.43 7.83
C ALA A 205 -12.04 6.77 9.26
N GLU A 206 -11.68 5.77 10.08
CA GLU A 206 -11.12 5.96 11.42
C GLU A 206 -9.82 6.75 11.40
N CYS A 207 -8.94 6.48 10.42
CA CYS A 207 -7.71 7.24 10.23
C CYS A 207 -7.98 8.73 9.98
N LEU A 208 -8.93 9.03 9.10
CA LEU A 208 -9.30 10.41 8.77
C LEU A 208 -9.92 11.14 9.96
N ASP A 209 -10.73 10.45 10.78
CA ASP A 209 -11.27 11.01 12.03
C ASP A 209 -10.15 11.36 13.02
N LEU A 210 -9.17 10.46 13.18
CA LEU A 210 -8.01 10.69 14.03
C LEU A 210 -7.21 11.92 13.59
N LEU A 211 -6.95 12.06 12.31
CA LEU A 211 -6.20 13.19 11.77
C LEU A 211 -6.96 14.52 11.94
N ALA A 212 -8.26 14.54 11.64
CA ALA A 212 -9.09 15.73 11.78
C ALA A 212 -9.17 16.21 13.25
N GLN A 213 -9.23 15.28 14.22
CA GLN A 213 -9.24 15.61 15.65
C GLN A 213 -7.90 16.13 16.15
N THR A 214 -6.81 15.61 15.65
CA THR A 214 -5.45 16.01 16.09
C THR A 214 -5.16 17.47 15.74
N GLU A 215 -5.67 17.96 14.61
CA GLU A 215 -5.49 19.37 14.22
C GLU A 215 -6.40 20.32 15.00
N THR A 216 -7.60 19.89 15.38
CA THR A 216 -8.51 20.70 16.19
C THR A 216 -7.97 20.91 17.62
N GLN A 217 -7.09 20.03 18.09
CA GLN A 217 -6.48 20.10 19.42
C GLN A 217 -5.08 20.72 19.43
N SER A 218 -4.47 20.93 18.27
CA SER A 218 -3.23 21.69 18.19
C SER A 218 -3.58 23.17 18.36
N PRO A 219 -3.25 23.81 19.50
CA PRO A 219 -3.33 25.27 19.56
C PRO A 219 -2.45 25.78 18.41
N GLU A 220 -2.95 26.78 17.70
CA GLU A 220 -2.18 27.47 16.65
C GLU A 220 -0.72 27.60 17.11
N ILE A 221 0.15 26.79 16.54
CA ILE A 221 1.57 27.07 16.63
C ILE A 221 1.70 28.39 15.91
N SER A 222 1.70 29.45 16.70
CA SER A 222 1.70 30.83 16.25
C SER A 222 2.77 30.94 15.17
N MET A 223 2.50 31.71 14.13
CA MET A 223 3.50 32.03 13.09
C MET A 223 4.88 32.37 13.72
N LEU A 224 4.84 32.95 14.92
CA LEU A 224 6.02 33.25 15.74
C LEU A 224 6.80 32.00 16.19
N GLU A 225 6.14 30.89 16.51
CA GLU A 225 6.84 29.65 16.89
C GLU A 225 7.42 28.92 15.69
N ARG A 226 6.75 28.97 14.52
CA ARG A 226 7.32 28.50 13.26
C ARG A 226 8.57 29.30 12.88
N VAL A 227 8.54 30.62 13.04
CA VAL A 227 9.68 31.49 12.81
C VAL A 227 10.79 31.25 13.84
N LYS A 228 10.49 31.10 15.13
CA LYS A 228 11.46 30.73 16.17
C LYS A 228 12.15 29.39 15.88
N ARG A 229 11.41 28.41 15.41
CA ARG A 229 11.95 27.08 15.04
C ARG A 229 12.85 27.14 13.80
N LEU A 230 12.49 27.96 12.81
CA LEU A 230 13.29 28.19 11.60
C LEU A 230 14.63 28.89 11.91
N PHE A 231 14.63 29.81 12.90
CA PHE A 231 15.83 30.58 13.28
C PHE A 231 16.58 29.99 14.48
N GLY A 232 16.21 28.78 14.96
CA GLY A 232 16.95 28.09 16.03
C GLY A 232 16.98 28.82 17.38
N LEU A 233 16.03 29.74 17.63
CA LEU A 233 15.95 30.51 18.85
C LEU A 233 15.42 29.61 19.97
N LYS A 234 16.30 29.11 20.86
CA LYS A 234 15.92 28.41 22.08
C LYS A 234 15.23 29.40 23.04
N GLU A 235 14.14 28.93 23.66
CA GLU A 235 13.55 29.65 24.81
C GLU A 235 14.60 29.76 25.95
N THR A 236 14.95 30.98 26.31
CA THR A 236 15.57 31.26 27.61
C THR A 236 14.45 31.09 28.64
N LYS A 237 14.52 29.99 29.41
CA LYS A 237 13.77 29.85 30.65
C LYS A 237 14.29 30.94 31.59
N ASP A 238 13.50 31.98 31.79
CA ASP A 238 13.70 32.92 32.90
C ASP A 238 13.46 32.19 34.22
N ALA A 239 14.38 32.37 35.11
CA ALA A 239 14.46 31.81 36.48
C ALA A 239 13.40 32.42 37.43
#